data_16f92d4eac1c774055711e0c4e5d2d9c
#
_entry.id   16f92d4eac1c774055711e0c4e5d2d9c
#
_cell.length_a   1.000
_cell.length_b   1.000
_cell.length_c   1.000
_cell.angle_alpha   90.00
_cell.angle_beta   90.00
_cell.angle_gamma   90.00
#
_symmetry.space_group_name_H-M   'P 1'
#
loop_
_entity.id
_entity.type
_entity.pdbx_description
1 polymer ?
#
loop_
_entity_poly.entity_id
_entity_poly.type
_entity_poly.pdbx_seq_one_letter_code
_entity_poly.pdbx_strand_id
1 'polypeptide(L)'
;MPALDFHTARQQMVDQQVRTWEVLDPRILAALALVPRERFVPPAFSSSAFADSAIPLPGGQSMLAPKLVGRLLQAVNVQPKEHVLDVGTGSGYFAACLSALGARVTSLEINPELARFATRNLHQTGTVGVQVLTADATRWQAPEQYDAIILSASLPDYDTRYQYWLKPGGRHCLVVGSSEPMSTFLVTRSGPNIWSKTSLFETWIDPMTHAHRPSGFVF
;
A
#
# COMPACT_ATOMS: atom_id res chain seq x y z
N MET A 1 -27.73 -7.83 20.10
CA MET A 1 -26.95 -8.41 18.97
C MET A 1 -25.70 -9.02 19.57
N PRO A 2 -25.27 -10.24 19.19
CA PRO A 2 -24.00 -10.76 19.65
C PRO A 2 -22.88 -9.80 19.24
N ALA A 3 -21.92 -9.59 20.12
CA ALA A 3 -20.76 -8.77 19.81
C ALA A 3 -20.06 -9.36 18.57
N LEU A 4 -19.71 -8.51 17.61
CA LEU A 4 -18.98 -8.96 16.41
C LEU A 4 -17.64 -9.54 16.89
N ASP A 5 -17.42 -10.81 16.63
CA ASP A 5 -16.12 -11.42 16.83
C ASP A 5 -15.20 -10.99 15.70
N PHE A 6 -14.47 -9.90 15.93
CA PHE A 6 -13.54 -9.33 14.96
C PHE A 6 -12.43 -10.29 14.54
N HIS A 7 -12.03 -11.21 15.43
CA HIS A 7 -11.02 -12.21 15.10
C HIS A 7 -11.55 -13.18 14.04
N THR A 8 -12.72 -13.77 14.28
CA THR A 8 -13.36 -14.67 13.31
C THR A 8 -13.67 -13.96 11.99
N ALA A 9 -14.21 -12.73 12.03
CA ALA A 9 -14.52 -11.97 10.82
C ALA A 9 -13.26 -11.65 10.01
N ARG A 10 -12.14 -11.33 10.66
CA ARG A 10 -10.86 -11.09 9.99
C ARG A 10 -10.31 -12.37 9.37
N GLN A 11 -10.39 -13.50 10.07
CA GLN A 11 -9.97 -14.78 9.51
C GLN A 11 -10.80 -15.16 8.27
N GLN A 12 -12.11 -14.95 8.32
CA GLN A 12 -13.00 -15.18 7.16
C GLN A 12 -12.64 -14.27 5.98
N MET A 13 -12.33 -12.98 6.22
CA MET A 13 -11.85 -12.07 5.19
C MET A 13 -10.57 -12.61 4.53
N VAL A 14 -9.60 -13.09 5.31
CA VAL A 14 -8.35 -13.66 4.78
C VAL A 14 -8.63 -14.92 3.94
N ASP A 15 -9.42 -15.85 4.46
CA ASP A 15 -9.65 -17.15 3.81
C ASP A 15 -10.55 -17.04 2.56
N GLN A 16 -11.57 -16.19 2.61
CA GLN A 16 -12.61 -16.16 1.58
C GLN A 16 -12.41 -15.04 0.55
N GLN A 17 -11.69 -13.96 0.90
CA GLN A 17 -11.49 -12.84 -0.02
C GLN A 17 -10.03 -12.72 -0.49
N VAL A 18 -9.08 -12.78 0.44
CA VAL A 18 -7.67 -12.56 0.11
C VAL A 18 -7.07 -13.79 -0.57
N ARG A 19 -7.24 -14.98 0.04
CA ARG A 19 -6.67 -16.23 -0.46
C ARG A 19 -7.22 -16.61 -1.84
N THR A 20 -8.49 -16.37 -2.08
CA THR A 20 -9.16 -16.66 -3.36
C THR A 20 -8.68 -15.78 -4.52
N TRP A 21 -7.98 -14.67 -4.21
CA TRP A 21 -7.32 -13.78 -5.16
C TRP A 21 -5.82 -14.11 -5.34
N GLU A 22 -5.48 -15.39 -5.23
CA GLU A 22 -4.10 -15.90 -5.46
C GLU A 22 -3.05 -15.34 -4.49
N VAL A 23 -3.45 -14.91 -3.30
CA VAL A 23 -2.52 -14.58 -2.23
C VAL A 23 -2.23 -15.86 -1.45
N LEU A 24 -1.10 -16.50 -1.73
CA LEU A 24 -0.78 -17.84 -1.22
C LEU A 24 0.40 -17.84 -0.24
N ASP A 25 1.16 -16.74 -0.12
CA ASP A 25 2.26 -16.64 0.85
C ASP A 25 1.71 -16.67 2.28
N PRO A 26 2.05 -17.71 3.09
CA PRO A 26 1.53 -17.84 4.45
C PRO A 26 1.93 -16.68 5.37
N ARG A 27 3.06 -16.00 5.10
CA ARG A 27 3.49 -14.83 5.88
C ARG A 27 2.55 -13.65 5.65
N ILE A 28 2.11 -13.45 4.40
CA ILE A 28 1.17 -12.39 4.04
C ILE A 28 -0.20 -12.66 4.68
N LEU A 29 -0.70 -13.90 4.54
CA LEU A 29 -1.97 -14.28 5.14
C LEU A 29 -1.94 -14.12 6.67
N ALA A 30 -0.85 -14.53 7.31
CA ALA A 30 -0.65 -14.36 8.75
C ALA A 30 -0.60 -12.87 9.16
N ALA A 31 0.11 -12.02 8.40
CA ALA A 31 0.16 -10.59 8.67
C ALA A 31 -1.23 -9.93 8.57
N LEU A 32 -2.02 -10.28 7.55
CA LEU A 32 -3.38 -9.77 7.38
C LEU A 32 -4.35 -10.28 8.46
N ALA A 33 -4.15 -11.50 8.96
CA ALA A 33 -4.91 -12.04 10.08
C ALA A 33 -4.53 -11.42 11.42
N LEU A 34 -3.25 -11.02 11.58
CA LEU A 34 -2.71 -10.43 12.79
C LEU A 34 -3.10 -8.94 12.95
N VAL A 35 -2.93 -8.16 11.88
CA VAL A 35 -3.15 -6.70 11.92
C VAL A 35 -4.64 -6.40 12.01
N PRO A 36 -5.11 -5.70 13.06
CA PRO A 36 -6.54 -5.46 13.29
C PRO A 36 -7.10 -4.40 12.34
N ARG A 37 -7.48 -4.80 11.12
CA ARG A 37 -7.97 -3.91 10.05
C ARG A 37 -9.09 -2.98 10.53
N GLU A 38 -9.98 -3.45 11.38
CA GLU A 38 -11.08 -2.70 11.98
C GLU A 38 -10.63 -1.48 12.81
N ARG A 39 -9.37 -1.45 13.26
CA ARG A 39 -8.77 -0.32 13.97
C ARG A 39 -8.23 0.79 13.05
N PHE A 40 -8.17 0.52 11.75
CA PHE A 40 -7.68 1.44 10.74
C PHE A 40 -8.82 2.05 9.90
N VAL A 41 -10.04 1.62 10.14
CA VAL A 41 -11.23 2.09 9.43
C VAL A 41 -11.83 3.28 10.16
N PRO A 42 -12.29 4.34 9.45
CA PRO A 42 -13.04 5.42 10.09
C PRO A 42 -14.30 4.89 10.80
N PRO A 43 -14.68 5.43 11.97
CA PRO A 43 -15.80 4.91 12.77
C PRO A 43 -17.12 4.74 12.00
N ALA A 44 -17.40 5.63 11.05
CA ALA A 44 -18.61 5.57 10.21
C ALA A 44 -18.66 4.32 9.31
N PHE A 45 -17.51 3.67 9.05
CA PHE A 45 -17.41 2.49 8.18
C PHE A 45 -16.97 1.22 8.94
N SER A 46 -17.05 1.22 10.27
CA SER A 46 -16.59 0.09 11.11
C SER A 46 -17.27 -1.23 10.78
N SER A 47 -18.56 -1.20 10.38
CA SER A 47 -19.31 -2.38 9.92
C SER A 47 -18.81 -2.95 8.59
N SER A 48 -18.10 -2.17 7.81
CA SER A 48 -17.56 -2.55 6.50
C SER A 48 -16.07 -2.89 6.55
N ALA A 49 -15.47 -2.96 7.76
CA ALA A 49 -14.02 -3.18 7.92
C ALA A 49 -13.49 -4.42 7.18
N PHE A 50 -14.30 -5.46 7.04
CA PHE A 50 -13.94 -6.73 6.41
C PHE A 50 -14.63 -6.95 5.05
N ALA A 51 -15.29 -5.92 4.51
CA ALA A 51 -15.87 -5.99 3.16
C ALA A 51 -14.78 -6.05 2.09
N ASP A 52 -15.05 -6.78 1.00
CA ASP A 52 -14.15 -6.85 -0.17
C ASP A 52 -14.30 -5.60 -1.06
N SER A 53 -14.13 -4.44 -0.46
CA SER A 53 -14.25 -3.14 -1.10
C SER A 53 -13.27 -2.13 -0.52
N ALA A 54 -13.00 -1.08 -1.30
CA ALA A 54 -12.31 0.10 -0.80
C ALA A 54 -13.21 0.84 0.22
N ILE A 55 -12.61 1.40 1.27
CA ILE A 55 -13.31 2.15 2.32
C ILE A 55 -12.96 3.62 2.21
N PRO A 56 -13.96 4.52 2.12
CA PRO A 56 -13.72 5.95 2.05
C PRO A 56 -12.90 6.47 3.24
N LEU A 57 -11.94 7.33 2.94
CA LEU A 57 -11.12 8.06 3.90
C LEU A 57 -11.36 9.56 3.77
N PRO A 58 -10.99 10.38 4.79
CA PRO A 58 -11.00 11.82 4.66
C PRO A 58 -10.21 12.32 3.45
N GLY A 59 -10.64 13.44 2.87
CA GLY A 59 -9.95 14.03 1.71
C GLY A 59 -10.24 13.35 0.37
N GLY A 60 -11.28 12.53 0.28
CA GLY A 60 -11.68 11.86 -0.96
C GLY A 60 -10.76 10.72 -1.39
N GLN A 61 -9.95 10.21 -0.47
CA GLN A 61 -9.10 9.04 -0.67
C GLN A 61 -9.80 7.76 -0.18
N SER A 62 -9.21 6.60 -0.48
CA SER A 62 -9.77 5.32 -0.08
C SER A 62 -8.71 4.40 0.54
N MET A 63 -9.12 3.64 1.54
CA MET A 63 -8.36 2.50 2.05
C MET A 63 -8.57 1.32 1.10
N LEU A 64 -7.50 0.72 0.62
CA LEU A 64 -7.54 -0.38 -0.36
C LEU A 64 -8.34 -1.58 0.14
N ALA A 65 -9.03 -2.27 -0.78
CA ALA A 65 -9.70 -3.53 -0.50
C ALA A 65 -8.72 -4.60 0.03
N PRO A 66 -9.15 -5.51 0.92
CA PRO A 66 -8.27 -6.52 1.53
C PRO A 66 -7.49 -7.36 0.53
N LYS A 67 -8.16 -7.82 -0.53
CA LYS A 67 -7.57 -8.62 -1.60
C LYS A 67 -6.42 -7.90 -2.30
N LEU A 68 -6.60 -6.59 -2.57
CA LEU A 68 -5.58 -5.80 -3.24
C LEU A 68 -4.38 -5.55 -2.33
N VAL A 69 -4.61 -5.28 -1.04
CA VAL A 69 -3.53 -5.20 -0.04
C VAL A 69 -2.70 -6.48 -0.05
N GLY A 70 -3.35 -7.65 -0.01
CA GLY A 70 -2.68 -8.95 -0.06
C GLY A 70 -1.86 -9.14 -1.34
N ARG A 71 -2.42 -8.81 -2.51
CA ARG A 71 -1.74 -8.91 -3.82
C ARG A 71 -0.50 -8.01 -3.90
N LEU A 72 -0.60 -6.76 -3.44
CA LEU A 72 0.53 -5.82 -3.43
C LEU A 72 1.63 -6.27 -2.46
N LEU A 73 1.27 -6.72 -1.24
CA LEU A 73 2.22 -7.26 -0.26
C LEU A 73 2.97 -8.48 -0.84
N GLN A 74 2.24 -9.41 -1.47
CA GLN A 74 2.83 -10.59 -2.09
C GLN A 74 3.75 -10.23 -3.27
N ALA A 75 3.35 -9.27 -4.10
CA ALA A 75 4.15 -8.81 -5.23
C ALA A 75 5.51 -8.25 -4.80
N VAL A 76 5.53 -7.42 -3.75
CA VAL A 76 6.79 -6.85 -3.24
C VAL A 76 7.59 -7.82 -2.38
N ASN A 77 6.98 -8.87 -1.85
CA ASN A 77 7.62 -9.95 -1.11
C ASN A 77 8.65 -9.46 -0.08
N VAL A 78 8.20 -8.56 0.80
CA VAL A 78 9.06 -7.91 1.80
C VAL A 78 9.67 -8.96 2.75
N GLN A 79 10.97 -8.79 3.05
CA GLN A 79 11.70 -9.64 3.98
C GLN A 79 11.93 -8.89 5.31
N PRO A 80 12.09 -9.63 6.43
CA PRO A 80 12.42 -9.02 7.72
C PRO A 80 13.66 -8.11 7.64
N LYS A 81 13.60 -6.96 8.32
CA LYS A 81 14.66 -5.93 8.39
C LYS A 81 14.84 -5.10 7.12
N GLU A 82 14.13 -5.38 6.05
CA GLU A 82 14.17 -4.51 4.88
C GLU A 82 13.63 -3.12 5.20
N HIS A 83 14.19 -2.11 4.54
CA HIS A 83 13.68 -0.75 4.60
C HIS A 83 12.75 -0.50 3.41
N VAL A 84 11.50 -0.20 3.71
CA VAL A 84 10.41 -0.05 2.75
C VAL A 84 9.92 1.39 2.71
N LEU A 85 9.75 1.93 1.52
CA LEU A 85 9.02 3.17 1.28
C LEU A 85 7.59 2.85 0.86
N ASP A 86 6.64 3.30 1.67
CA ASP A 86 5.20 3.26 1.38
C ASP A 86 4.73 4.66 1.00
N VAL A 87 4.17 4.82 -0.20
CA VAL A 87 3.69 6.11 -0.71
C VAL A 87 2.17 6.08 -0.80
N GLY A 88 1.53 6.90 0.05
CA GLY A 88 0.08 6.93 0.25
C GLY A 88 -0.31 6.21 1.54
N THR A 89 0.11 6.73 2.71
CA THR A 89 -0.15 6.13 4.03
C THR A 89 -1.63 5.85 4.28
N GLY A 90 -2.51 6.77 3.85
CA GLY A 90 -3.95 6.66 4.04
C GLY A 90 -4.35 6.42 5.50
N SER A 91 -4.91 5.25 5.79
CA SER A 91 -5.28 4.87 7.16
C SER A 91 -4.11 4.36 8.02
N GLY A 92 -2.97 4.02 7.41
CA GLY A 92 -1.82 3.36 8.05
C GLY A 92 -1.88 1.82 8.04
N TYR A 93 -2.96 1.22 7.52
CA TYR A 93 -3.13 -0.25 7.53
C TYR A 93 -2.08 -0.98 6.71
N PHE A 94 -1.78 -0.48 5.49
CA PHE A 94 -0.77 -1.10 4.64
C PHE A 94 0.62 -1.06 5.29
N ALA A 95 1.00 0.09 5.85
CA ALA A 95 2.24 0.25 6.61
C ALA A 95 2.32 -0.68 7.84
N ALA A 96 1.18 -0.88 8.56
CA ALA A 96 1.10 -1.83 9.66
C ALA A 96 1.33 -3.28 9.19
N CYS A 97 0.78 -3.67 8.04
CA CYS A 97 1.02 -5.00 7.46
C CYS A 97 2.48 -5.19 7.06
N LEU A 98 3.13 -4.18 6.47
CA LEU A 98 4.57 -4.21 6.17
C LEU A 98 5.42 -4.36 7.44
N SER A 99 5.06 -3.64 8.51
CA SER A 99 5.70 -3.79 9.82
C SER A 99 5.52 -5.18 10.40
N ALA A 100 4.33 -5.78 10.29
CA ALA A 100 4.06 -7.14 10.74
C ALA A 100 4.89 -8.20 9.99
N LEU A 101 5.33 -7.90 8.77
CA LEU A 101 6.28 -8.71 7.99
C LEU A 101 7.75 -8.48 8.43
N GLY A 102 7.98 -7.61 9.42
CA GLY A 102 9.31 -7.33 9.97
C GLY A 102 10.07 -6.22 9.26
N ALA A 103 9.44 -5.42 8.41
CA ALA A 103 10.05 -4.28 7.74
C ALA A 103 10.21 -3.06 8.65
N ARG A 104 11.21 -2.22 8.35
CA ARG A 104 11.25 -0.82 8.75
C ARG A 104 10.58 0.00 7.65
N VAL A 105 9.56 0.78 7.98
CA VAL A 105 8.72 1.48 7.00
C VAL A 105 8.86 2.99 7.15
N THR A 106 9.20 3.67 6.05
CA THR A 106 8.97 5.10 5.87
C THR A 106 7.72 5.26 5.03
N SER A 107 6.69 5.93 5.56
CA SER A 107 5.39 6.07 4.89
C SER A 107 5.10 7.55 4.64
N LEU A 108 4.82 7.91 3.39
CA LEU A 108 4.56 9.29 2.96
C LEU A 108 3.07 9.52 2.78
N GLU A 109 2.57 10.62 3.34
CA GLU A 109 1.19 11.06 3.19
C GLU A 109 1.15 12.55 2.88
N ILE A 110 0.50 12.93 1.78
CA ILE A 110 0.38 14.33 1.39
C ILE A 110 -0.64 15.09 2.23
N ASN A 111 -1.70 14.41 2.69
CA ASN A 111 -2.75 15.01 3.49
C ASN A 111 -2.38 14.95 4.99
N PRO A 112 -2.14 16.11 5.65
CA PRO A 112 -1.75 16.12 7.06
C PRO A 112 -2.84 15.57 8.01
N GLU A 113 -4.09 15.57 7.60
CA GLU A 113 -5.19 14.98 8.37
C GLU A 113 -5.12 13.45 8.37
N LEU A 114 -4.89 12.86 7.19
CA LEU A 114 -4.66 11.43 7.04
C LEU A 114 -3.37 10.99 7.73
N ALA A 115 -2.29 11.76 7.61
CA ALA A 115 -1.04 11.47 8.31
C ALA A 115 -1.24 11.38 9.83
N ARG A 116 -2.01 12.32 10.41
CA ARG A 116 -2.38 12.27 11.85
C ARG A 116 -3.30 11.09 12.17
N PHE A 117 -4.26 10.78 11.29
CA PHE A 117 -5.14 9.62 11.47
C PHE A 117 -4.36 8.31 11.47
N ALA A 118 -3.50 8.10 10.47
CA ALA A 118 -2.62 6.94 10.39
C ALA A 118 -1.71 6.80 11.62
N THR A 119 -1.06 7.89 12.03
CA THR A 119 -0.17 7.90 13.21
C THR A 119 -0.91 7.46 14.48
N ARG A 120 -2.15 7.95 14.69
CA ARG A 120 -2.98 7.52 15.83
C ARG A 120 -3.32 6.04 15.75
N ASN A 121 -3.73 5.53 14.58
CA ASN A 121 -4.08 4.13 14.38
C ASN A 121 -2.88 3.20 14.65
N LEU A 122 -1.71 3.54 14.10
CA LEU A 122 -0.47 2.81 14.32
C LEU A 122 -0.08 2.77 15.81
N HIS A 123 -0.19 3.90 16.50
CA HIS A 123 0.08 3.97 17.92
C HIS A 123 -0.92 3.13 18.75
N GLN A 124 -2.22 3.23 18.47
CA GLN A 124 -3.28 2.51 19.16
C GLN A 124 -3.22 0.99 18.97
N THR A 125 -2.65 0.54 17.86
CA THR A 125 -2.44 -0.88 17.55
C THR A 125 -1.09 -1.41 18.02
N GLY A 126 -0.25 -0.56 18.63
CA GLY A 126 1.09 -0.95 19.07
C GLY A 126 2.04 -1.26 17.90
N THR A 127 1.74 -0.77 16.70
CA THR A 127 2.60 -0.98 15.54
C THR A 127 3.92 -0.23 15.72
N VAL A 128 5.04 -0.93 15.54
CA VAL A 128 6.39 -0.40 15.67
C VAL A 128 7.10 -0.35 14.33
N GLY A 129 8.21 0.40 14.21
CA GLY A 129 9.04 0.39 13.00
C GLY A 129 8.42 1.12 11.80
N VAL A 130 7.35 1.91 12.00
CA VAL A 130 6.73 2.76 10.97
C VAL A 130 6.93 4.22 11.32
N GLN A 131 7.49 4.98 10.37
CA GLN A 131 7.60 6.43 10.44
C GLN A 131 6.68 7.06 9.38
N VAL A 132 5.67 7.79 9.81
CA VAL A 132 4.79 8.55 8.91
C VAL A 132 5.34 9.96 8.74
N LEU A 133 5.51 10.39 7.48
CA LEU A 133 5.96 11.73 7.11
C LEU A 133 4.88 12.43 6.29
N THR A 134 4.53 13.65 6.69
CA THR A 134 3.66 14.49 5.86
C THR A 134 4.48 15.10 4.74
N ALA A 135 4.35 14.57 3.53
CA ALA A 135 5.15 14.97 2.38
C ALA A 135 4.43 14.69 1.05
N ASP A 136 4.67 15.56 0.08
CA ASP A 136 4.28 15.33 -1.31
C ASP A 136 5.33 14.46 -2.01
N ALA A 137 4.99 13.21 -2.30
CA ALA A 137 5.90 12.23 -2.92
C ALA A 137 6.39 12.66 -4.31
N THR A 138 5.66 13.55 -5.01
CA THR A 138 6.06 14.07 -6.32
C THR A 138 7.20 15.08 -6.23
N ARG A 139 7.44 15.68 -5.06
CA ARG A 139 8.47 16.67 -4.77
C ARG A 139 9.49 16.20 -3.75
N TRP A 140 9.18 15.13 -3.03
CA TRP A 140 10.04 14.57 -2.01
C TRP A 140 11.30 13.97 -2.63
N GLN A 141 12.42 14.12 -1.92
CA GLN A 141 13.70 13.53 -2.30
C GLN A 141 14.05 12.44 -1.29
N ALA A 142 14.26 11.24 -1.77
CA ALA A 142 14.62 10.12 -0.91
C ALA A 142 16.00 10.37 -0.24
N PRO A 143 16.08 10.40 1.09
CA PRO A 143 17.36 10.61 1.79
C PRO A 143 18.28 9.40 1.71
N GLU A 144 17.73 8.24 1.38
CA GLU A 144 18.43 6.95 1.28
C GLU A 144 17.74 6.06 0.24
N GLN A 145 18.36 4.93 -0.09
CA GLN A 145 17.76 3.93 -0.98
C GLN A 145 17.00 2.88 -0.17
N TYR A 146 15.96 2.30 -0.79
CA TYR A 146 15.04 1.35 -0.19
C TYR A 146 15.18 -0.04 -0.80
N ASP A 147 14.89 -1.06 0.00
CA ASP A 147 14.82 -2.45 -0.45
C ASP A 147 13.54 -2.69 -1.25
N ALA A 148 12.44 -2.03 -0.86
CA ALA A 148 11.18 -2.06 -1.60
C ALA A 148 10.50 -0.69 -1.57
N ILE A 149 9.73 -0.38 -2.64
CA ILE A 149 8.90 0.81 -2.73
C ILE A 149 7.51 0.36 -3.19
N ILE A 150 6.46 0.86 -2.53
CA ILE A 150 5.09 0.59 -2.92
C ILE A 150 4.35 1.93 -3.07
N LEU A 151 3.63 2.09 -4.18
CA LEU A 151 2.70 3.18 -4.36
C LEU A 151 1.27 2.66 -4.16
N SER A 152 0.60 3.16 -3.13
CA SER A 152 -0.80 2.84 -2.82
C SER A 152 -1.80 3.76 -3.52
N ALA A 153 -1.31 4.56 -4.50
CA ALA A 153 -2.07 5.41 -5.40
C ALA A 153 -1.57 5.22 -6.83
N SER A 154 -2.45 5.39 -7.84
CA SER A 154 -2.06 5.19 -9.24
C SER A 154 -1.31 6.38 -9.80
N LEU A 155 -0.44 6.10 -10.77
CA LEU A 155 0.22 7.10 -11.61
C LEU A 155 -0.42 7.09 -12.99
N PRO A 156 -0.67 8.25 -13.62
CA PRO A 156 -1.21 8.30 -14.98
C PRO A 156 -0.24 7.71 -16.01
N ASP A 157 1.07 7.81 -15.75
CA ASP A 157 2.13 7.21 -16.55
C ASP A 157 3.27 6.73 -15.65
N TYR A 158 4.17 5.91 -16.20
CA TYR A 158 5.30 5.36 -15.47
C TYR A 158 6.32 6.45 -15.10
N ASP A 159 6.51 6.68 -13.81
CA ASP A 159 7.49 7.64 -13.30
C ASP A 159 8.79 6.93 -12.89
N THR A 160 9.84 7.18 -13.65
CA THR A 160 11.15 6.57 -13.44
C THR A 160 11.88 7.03 -12.18
N ARG A 161 11.47 8.11 -11.52
CA ARG A 161 12.15 8.64 -10.33
C ARG A 161 12.23 7.62 -9.21
N TYR A 162 11.15 6.88 -8.98
CA TYR A 162 11.07 5.90 -7.89
C TYR A 162 12.05 4.74 -8.07
N GLN A 163 12.36 4.33 -9.31
CA GLN A 163 13.30 3.23 -9.53
C GLN A 163 14.75 3.56 -9.10
N TYR A 164 15.13 4.84 -9.13
CA TYR A 164 16.46 5.29 -8.69
C TYR A 164 16.62 5.30 -7.17
N TRP A 165 15.50 5.28 -6.44
CA TRP A 165 15.48 5.15 -4.98
C TRP A 165 15.60 3.69 -4.50
N LEU A 166 15.64 2.73 -5.42
CA LEU A 166 15.85 1.33 -5.09
C LEU A 166 17.33 1.02 -4.87
N LYS A 167 17.63 0.22 -3.85
CA LYS A 167 18.92 -0.45 -3.73
C LYS A 167 19.13 -1.44 -4.89
N PRO A 168 20.35 -1.86 -5.21
CA PRO A 168 20.59 -3.03 -6.05
C PRO A 168 19.83 -4.25 -5.50
N GLY A 169 19.08 -4.95 -6.36
CA GLY A 169 18.17 -6.03 -5.96
C GLY A 169 16.83 -5.57 -5.37
N GLY A 170 16.63 -4.26 -5.20
CA GLY A 170 15.37 -3.70 -4.71
C GLY A 170 14.25 -3.77 -5.76
N ARG A 171 13.00 -3.64 -5.29
CA ARG A 171 11.82 -3.75 -6.14
C ARG A 171 10.78 -2.67 -5.81
N HIS A 172 10.05 -2.27 -6.84
CA HIS A 172 9.03 -1.23 -6.78
C HIS A 172 7.72 -1.76 -7.35
N CYS A 173 6.65 -1.71 -6.57
CA CYS A 173 5.30 -2.05 -7.02
C CYS A 173 4.47 -0.78 -7.19
N LEU A 174 3.82 -0.63 -8.34
CA LEU A 174 3.03 0.54 -8.69
C LEU A 174 1.87 0.18 -9.60
N VAL A 175 0.84 1.02 -9.59
CA VAL A 175 -0.30 0.94 -10.51
C VAL A 175 -0.23 2.11 -11.48
N VAL A 176 -0.34 1.82 -12.78
CA VAL A 176 -0.27 2.83 -13.85
C VAL A 176 -1.54 2.79 -14.68
N GLY A 177 -2.11 3.95 -14.89
CA GLY A 177 -3.30 4.17 -15.70
C GLY A 177 -4.05 5.43 -15.31
N SER A 178 -4.83 5.99 -16.25
CA SER A 178 -5.68 7.17 -16.03
C SER A 178 -7.16 6.84 -16.04
N SER A 179 -7.50 5.61 -16.44
CA SER A 179 -8.86 5.07 -16.50
C SER A 179 -8.83 3.58 -16.25
N GLU A 180 -9.96 2.99 -15.92
CA GLU A 180 -10.14 1.56 -15.71
C GLU A 180 -10.14 0.79 -17.04
N PRO A 181 -9.43 -0.35 -17.14
CA PRO A 181 -8.56 -0.95 -16.14
C PRO A 181 -7.16 -0.29 -16.09
N MET A 182 -6.55 -0.29 -14.89
CA MET A 182 -5.17 0.13 -14.69
C MET A 182 -4.27 -1.09 -14.52
N SER A 183 -3.01 -1.00 -14.94
CA SER A 183 -2.05 -2.12 -14.85
C SER A 183 -1.15 -1.99 -13.63
N THR A 184 -1.00 -3.08 -12.88
CA THR A 184 -0.04 -3.19 -11.78
C THR A 184 1.28 -3.73 -12.30
N PHE A 185 2.38 -3.07 -11.96
CA PHE A 185 3.73 -3.48 -12.35
C PHE A 185 4.62 -3.73 -11.14
N LEU A 186 5.52 -4.71 -11.31
CA LEU A 186 6.69 -4.87 -10.46
C LEU A 186 7.93 -4.49 -11.25
N VAL A 187 8.70 -3.54 -10.73
CA VAL A 187 9.98 -3.12 -11.28
C VAL A 187 11.08 -3.61 -10.35
N THR A 188 12.06 -4.32 -10.86
CA THR A 188 13.20 -4.82 -10.08
C THR A 188 14.49 -4.22 -10.61
N ARG A 189 15.32 -3.70 -9.71
CA ARG A 189 16.64 -3.20 -10.03
C ARG A 189 17.65 -4.34 -9.99
N SER A 190 18.12 -4.79 -11.16
CA SER A 190 19.11 -5.88 -11.29
C SER A 190 20.54 -5.40 -11.42
N GLY A 191 20.77 -4.08 -11.59
CA GLY A 191 22.11 -3.50 -11.69
C GLY A 191 22.12 -1.99 -11.53
N PRO A 192 23.27 -1.32 -11.68
CA PRO A 192 23.38 0.14 -11.48
C PRO A 192 22.39 0.96 -12.31
N ASN A 193 22.19 0.57 -13.57
CA ASN A 193 21.25 1.22 -14.52
C ASN A 193 20.42 0.17 -15.26
N ILE A 194 20.10 -0.95 -14.62
CA ILE A 194 19.36 -2.05 -15.22
C ILE A 194 18.14 -2.34 -14.38
N TRP A 195 16.95 -2.22 -14.98
CA TRP A 195 15.67 -2.51 -14.36
C TRP A 195 14.85 -3.44 -15.28
N SER A 196 14.16 -4.39 -14.69
CA SER A 196 13.14 -5.18 -15.36
C SER A 196 11.76 -4.72 -14.90
N LYS A 197 10.79 -4.69 -15.81
CA LYS A 197 9.40 -4.35 -15.52
C LYS A 197 8.50 -5.51 -15.92
N THR A 198 7.73 -6.04 -15.00
CA THR A 198 6.78 -7.15 -15.19
C THR A 198 5.37 -6.68 -14.90
N SER A 199 4.43 -6.91 -15.79
CA SER A 199 3.01 -6.71 -15.55
C SER A 199 2.48 -7.85 -14.70
N LEU A 200 1.68 -7.54 -13.66
CA LEU A 200 1.20 -8.51 -12.69
C LEU A 200 -0.29 -8.80 -12.86
N PHE A 201 -1.12 -7.77 -12.73
CA PHE A 201 -2.58 -7.86 -12.81
C PHE A 201 -3.18 -6.47 -13.06
N GLU A 202 -4.44 -6.47 -13.47
CA GLU A 202 -5.20 -5.24 -13.64
C GLU A 202 -6.00 -4.91 -12.37
N THR A 203 -6.16 -3.62 -12.11
CA THR A 203 -6.91 -3.10 -10.96
C THR A 203 -7.39 -1.69 -11.22
N TRP A 204 -8.03 -1.09 -10.22
CA TRP A 204 -8.30 0.34 -10.15
C TRP A 204 -8.04 0.82 -8.72
N ILE A 205 -7.31 1.93 -8.57
CA ILE A 205 -7.07 2.63 -7.31
C ILE A 205 -7.08 4.14 -7.53
N ASP A 206 -7.31 4.90 -6.47
CA ASP A 206 -7.31 6.36 -6.51
C ASP A 206 -6.01 6.91 -7.09
N PRO A 207 -6.07 7.99 -7.89
CA PRO A 207 -4.89 8.61 -8.47
C PRO A 207 -4.05 9.33 -7.41
N MET A 208 -2.74 9.30 -7.60
CA MET A 208 -1.80 10.07 -6.79
C MET A 208 -2.01 11.57 -7.01
N THR A 209 -2.19 12.28 -5.91
CA THR A 209 -2.29 13.75 -5.93
C THR A 209 -0.99 14.37 -6.47
N HIS A 210 -1.11 15.37 -7.33
CA HIS A 210 0.00 16.05 -8.01
C HIS A 210 0.85 15.17 -8.93
N ALA A 211 0.44 13.93 -9.23
CA ALA A 211 1.14 13.15 -10.25
C ALA A 211 1.15 13.90 -11.60
N HIS A 212 2.29 13.86 -12.27
CA HIS A 212 2.41 14.48 -13.60
C HIS A 212 1.47 13.79 -14.58
N ARG A 213 0.57 14.57 -15.19
CA ARG A 213 -0.27 14.08 -16.29
C ARG A 213 0.44 14.44 -17.60
N PRO A 214 0.72 13.48 -18.47
CA PRO A 214 1.19 13.80 -19.82
C PRO A 214 0.20 14.80 -20.47
N SER A 215 0.72 15.81 -21.15
CA SER A 215 -0.12 16.70 -21.95
C SER A 215 -0.84 15.84 -22.98
N GLY A 216 -2.17 15.71 -22.87
CA GLY A 216 -2.95 15.03 -23.88
C GLY A 216 -2.74 15.74 -25.21
N PHE A 217 -2.48 14.96 -26.29
CA PHE A 217 -2.55 15.49 -27.64
C PHE A 217 -4.00 15.98 -27.85
N VAL A 218 -4.15 17.29 -27.98
CA VAL A 218 -5.39 17.89 -28.47
C VAL A 218 -5.28 17.85 -30.00
N PHE A 219 -6.11 17.01 -30.64
CA PHE A 219 -6.30 17.02 -32.10
C PHE A 219 -7.15 18.22 -32.49
#